data_268ddf860a109843776bae51fa78270c
#
_entry.id   268ddf860a109843776bae51fa78270c
#
_cell.length_a   1.000
_cell.length_b   1.000
_cell.length_c   1.000
_cell.angle_alpha   90.00
_cell.angle_beta   90.00
_cell.angle_gamma   90.00
#
_symmetry.space_group_name_H-M   'P 1'
#
loop_
_entity.id
_entity.type
_entity.pdbx_description
1 polymer ?
#
loop_
_entity_poly.entity_id
_entity_poly.type
_entity_poly.pdbx_seq_one_letter_code
_entity_poly.pdbx_strand_id
1 'polypeptide(L)'
;MSEQVKEERRAAGLRDAGYPVKQQALRQTAVTPLDKLMEVEDLLIKLVIHHGDEIIKVQDADGNDVELPAAQYIYLDMEGDDFKFHHSIYNQIMAEAMEHIEEDGFRCETYFAAHPNPEISRIAGIPTGEQEITTASLQMKMNEEKLRQQIFKDMLSFRTHYIAQRIIEVQQEFKQNPGNRELLEEFVKLKKMNMLVASQSNNVFN
;
A
#
# COMPACT_ATOMS: atom_id res chain seq x y z
N MET A 1 20.70 40.20 -48.31
CA MET A 1 21.41 38.91 -48.35
C MET A 1 21.01 38.22 -49.64
N SER A 2 21.94 38.10 -50.56
CA SER A 2 21.73 37.80 -51.95
C SER A 2 21.38 36.30 -52.19
N GLU A 3 20.63 36.08 -53.27
CA GLU A 3 20.22 34.75 -53.74
C GLU A 3 21.36 33.75 -53.91
N GLN A 4 22.57 34.24 -54.12
CA GLN A 4 23.79 33.43 -54.25
C GLN A 4 24.11 32.55 -53.02
N VAL A 5 23.79 33.05 -51.82
CA VAL A 5 24.02 32.26 -50.55
C VAL A 5 23.02 31.13 -50.39
N LYS A 6 21.84 31.23 -51.05
CA LYS A 6 20.83 30.14 -51.03
C LYS A 6 21.20 29.02 -52.02
N GLU A 7 21.85 29.35 -53.10
CA GLU A 7 22.23 28.38 -54.13
C GLU A 7 23.42 27.51 -53.70
N GLU A 8 24.42 28.11 -53.03
CA GLU A 8 25.55 27.36 -52.49
C GLU A 8 25.17 26.35 -51.42
N ARG A 9 24.14 26.64 -50.64
CA ARG A 9 23.64 25.66 -49.65
C ARG A 9 22.87 24.48 -50.26
N ARG A 10 22.30 24.63 -51.46
CA ARG A 10 21.68 23.56 -52.22
C ARG A 10 22.68 22.65 -52.90
N ALA A 11 23.82 23.19 -53.31
CA ALA A 11 24.89 22.43 -53.98
C ALA A 11 25.71 21.55 -52.99
N ALA A 12 25.75 21.88 -51.70
CA ALA A 12 26.55 21.20 -50.70
C ALA A 12 25.95 19.88 -50.19
N GLY A 13 24.79 19.43 -50.70
CA GLY A 13 24.30 18.08 -50.43
C GLY A 13 24.09 17.71 -48.94
N LEU A 14 23.96 18.71 -48.07
CA LEU A 14 23.62 18.48 -46.66
C LEU A 14 22.14 18.04 -46.60
N ARG A 15 21.95 16.73 -46.83
CA ARG A 15 20.72 16.04 -46.44
C ARG A 15 20.62 16.16 -44.93
N ASP A 16 19.54 16.76 -44.50
CA ASP A 16 19.09 16.75 -43.12
C ASP A 16 19.10 15.28 -42.66
N ALA A 17 20.16 14.88 -41.96
CA ALA A 17 20.22 13.61 -41.29
C ALA A 17 19.31 13.79 -40.05
N GLY A 18 18.00 13.67 -40.27
CA GLY A 18 17.04 13.50 -39.20
C GLY A 18 17.47 12.30 -38.38
N TYR A 19 18.08 12.55 -37.24
CA TYR A 19 18.26 11.53 -36.24
C TYR A 19 16.90 10.96 -35.93
N PRO A 20 16.67 9.66 -36.06
CA PRO A 20 15.46 9.06 -35.59
C PRO A 20 15.46 9.23 -34.08
N VAL A 21 14.76 10.23 -33.57
CA VAL A 21 14.35 10.25 -32.21
C VAL A 21 13.55 8.96 -32.02
N LYS A 22 14.21 7.92 -31.53
CA LYS A 22 13.53 6.77 -30.99
C LYS A 22 12.67 7.31 -29.87
N GLN A 23 11.42 7.64 -30.20
CA GLN A 23 10.36 7.67 -29.23
C GLN A 23 10.32 6.26 -28.62
N GLN A 24 11.10 6.05 -27.58
CA GLN A 24 10.80 5.02 -26.61
C GLN A 24 9.43 5.42 -26.07
N ALA A 25 8.39 4.87 -26.69
CA ALA A 25 7.08 4.81 -26.06
C ALA A 25 7.35 4.17 -24.70
N LEU A 26 7.35 4.99 -23.65
CA LEU A 26 7.16 4.54 -22.29
C LEU A 26 5.91 3.68 -22.35
N ARG A 27 6.07 2.38 -22.47
CA ARG A 27 5.01 1.43 -22.20
C ARG A 27 4.64 1.72 -20.76
N GLN A 28 3.59 2.50 -20.56
CA GLN A 28 2.89 2.54 -19.29
C GLN A 28 2.43 1.10 -19.07
N THR A 29 3.21 0.34 -18.32
CA THR A 29 2.79 -0.97 -17.83
C THR A 29 1.53 -0.70 -17.05
N ALA A 30 0.42 -1.26 -17.51
CA ALA A 30 -0.85 -1.10 -16.82
C ALA A 30 -0.66 -1.58 -15.37
N VAL A 31 -0.94 -0.72 -14.40
CA VAL A 31 -0.83 -1.02 -12.97
C VAL A 31 -1.73 -2.22 -12.70
N THR A 32 -1.14 -3.28 -12.18
CA THR A 32 -1.88 -4.51 -11.87
C THR A 32 -2.61 -4.40 -10.53
N PRO A 33 -3.62 -5.25 -10.26
CA PRO A 33 -4.22 -5.33 -8.92
C PRO A 33 -3.20 -5.65 -7.83
N LEU A 34 -2.19 -6.47 -8.12
CA LEU A 34 -1.10 -6.78 -7.20
C LEU A 34 -0.25 -5.55 -6.89
N ASP A 35 0.11 -4.74 -7.90
CA ASP A 35 0.88 -3.51 -7.67
C ASP A 35 0.14 -2.57 -6.71
N LYS A 36 -1.17 -2.43 -6.89
CA LYS A 36 -2.01 -1.62 -5.98
C LYS A 36 -2.10 -2.18 -4.57
N LEU A 37 -2.19 -3.52 -4.45
CA LEU A 37 -2.17 -4.17 -3.14
C LEU A 37 -0.85 -3.88 -2.43
N MET A 38 0.28 -4.05 -3.12
CA MET A 38 1.61 -3.79 -2.55
C MET A 38 1.79 -2.33 -2.12
N GLU A 39 1.27 -1.36 -2.90
CA GLU A 39 1.29 0.06 -2.51
C GLU A 39 0.53 0.31 -1.20
N VAL A 40 -0.64 -0.31 -1.03
CA VAL A 40 -1.44 -0.13 0.18
C VAL A 40 -0.85 -0.88 1.37
N GLU A 41 -0.27 -2.06 1.16
CA GLU A 41 0.48 -2.78 2.20
C GLU A 41 1.65 -1.94 2.73
N ASP A 42 2.39 -1.28 1.82
CA ASP A 42 3.48 -0.39 2.18
C ASP A 42 3.00 0.81 3.02
N LEU A 43 1.84 1.38 2.70
CA LEU A 43 1.24 2.44 3.51
C LEU A 43 0.85 1.96 4.91
N LEU A 44 0.18 0.80 5.01
CA LEU A 44 -0.24 0.25 6.29
C LEU A 44 0.94 -0.12 7.19
N ILE A 45 1.98 -0.75 6.64
CA ILE A 45 3.13 -1.13 7.45
C ILE A 45 3.92 0.09 7.95
N LYS A 46 3.96 1.17 7.17
CA LYS A 46 4.52 2.44 7.60
C LYS A 46 3.71 3.06 8.73
N LEU A 47 2.38 2.97 8.70
CA LEU A 47 1.54 3.38 9.84
C LEU A 47 1.87 2.56 11.09
N VAL A 48 2.04 1.26 10.97
CA VAL A 48 2.45 0.40 12.10
C VAL A 48 3.81 0.81 12.65
N ILE A 49 4.79 1.05 11.80
CA ILE A 49 6.15 1.43 12.20
C ILE A 49 6.17 2.79 12.90
N HIS A 50 5.51 3.79 12.34
CA HIS A 50 5.63 5.17 12.84
C HIS A 50 4.61 5.54 13.92
N HIS A 51 3.45 4.87 13.95
CA HIS A 51 2.32 5.20 14.81
C HIS A 51 1.70 3.99 15.50
N GLY A 52 2.30 2.80 15.39
CA GLY A 52 1.71 1.55 15.88
C GLY A 52 1.45 1.53 17.39
N ASP A 53 2.28 2.19 18.17
CA ASP A 53 2.14 2.32 19.63
C ASP A 53 1.24 3.49 20.07
N GLU A 54 0.71 4.30 19.14
CA GLU A 54 -0.22 5.38 19.47
C GLU A 54 -1.61 4.81 19.77
N ILE A 55 -2.21 5.27 20.85
CA ILE A 55 -3.55 4.83 21.26
C ILE A 55 -4.61 5.55 20.40
N ILE A 56 -5.54 4.77 19.87
CA ILE A 56 -6.71 5.25 19.14
C ILE A 56 -8.00 4.78 19.81
N LYS A 57 -9.06 5.57 19.66
CA LYS A 57 -10.42 5.22 20.10
C LYS A 57 -11.21 4.63 18.95
N VAL A 58 -11.70 3.44 19.15
CA VAL A 58 -12.54 2.71 18.18
C VAL A 58 -13.76 2.15 18.87
N GLN A 59 -14.78 1.79 18.10
CA GLN A 59 -15.95 1.09 18.63
C GLN A 59 -15.79 -0.42 18.41
N ASP A 60 -16.09 -1.19 19.45
CA ASP A 60 -16.19 -2.64 19.35
C ASP A 60 -17.49 -3.08 18.63
N ALA A 61 -17.67 -4.39 18.47
CA ALA A 61 -18.85 -4.95 17.83
C ALA A 61 -20.17 -4.64 18.56
N ASP A 62 -20.09 -4.33 19.85
CA ASP A 62 -21.24 -3.98 20.69
C ASP A 62 -21.49 -2.47 20.73
N GLY A 63 -20.66 -1.68 20.08
CA GLY A 63 -20.73 -0.22 20.00
C GLY A 63 -20.12 0.52 21.19
N ASN A 64 -19.33 -0.15 22.04
CA ASN A 64 -18.64 0.49 23.13
C ASN A 64 -17.31 1.10 22.63
N ASP A 65 -16.95 2.25 23.20
CA ASP A 65 -15.66 2.87 22.91
C ASP A 65 -14.53 2.08 23.60
N VAL A 66 -13.55 1.65 22.82
CA VAL A 66 -12.36 0.92 23.26
C VAL A 66 -11.13 1.70 22.85
N GLU A 67 -10.15 1.79 23.74
CA GLU A 67 -8.85 2.39 23.48
C GLU A 67 -7.81 1.28 23.28
N LEU A 68 -7.12 1.27 22.14
CA LEU A 68 -6.05 0.29 21.88
C LEU A 68 -4.98 0.89 20.94
N PRO A 69 -3.77 0.32 20.95
CA PRO A 69 -2.73 0.70 20.02
C PRO A 69 -3.14 0.56 18.56
N ALA A 70 -2.70 1.47 17.70
CA ALA A 70 -3.02 1.45 16.28
C ALA A 70 -2.60 0.15 15.58
N ALA A 71 -1.41 -0.39 15.90
CA ALA A 71 -0.96 -1.67 15.38
C ALA A 71 -1.88 -2.82 15.78
N GLN A 72 -2.35 -2.83 17.03
CA GLN A 72 -3.26 -3.85 17.53
C GLN A 72 -4.61 -3.79 16.82
N TYR A 73 -5.13 -2.60 16.57
CA TYR A 73 -6.36 -2.44 15.78
C TYR A 73 -6.22 -3.01 14.37
N ILE A 74 -5.13 -2.63 13.66
CA ILE A 74 -4.85 -3.13 12.30
C ILE A 74 -4.73 -4.65 12.29
N TYR A 75 -4.01 -5.21 13.27
CA TYR A 75 -3.82 -6.66 13.40
C TYR A 75 -5.15 -7.39 13.60
N LEU A 76 -5.98 -6.96 14.57
CA LEU A 76 -7.26 -7.60 14.88
C LEU A 76 -8.25 -7.50 13.71
N ASP A 77 -8.22 -6.39 12.99
CA ASP A 77 -9.07 -6.18 11.82
C ASP A 77 -8.67 -7.12 10.66
N MET A 78 -7.36 -7.34 10.44
CA MET A 78 -6.85 -8.28 9.44
C MET A 78 -7.13 -9.75 9.86
N GLU A 79 -6.92 -10.08 11.14
CA GLU A 79 -7.16 -11.42 11.68
C GLU A 79 -8.63 -11.82 11.57
N GLY A 80 -9.56 -10.89 11.80
CA GLY A 80 -11.00 -11.12 11.68
C GLY A 80 -11.44 -11.58 10.28
N ASP A 81 -10.74 -11.16 9.24
CA ASP A 81 -10.99 -11.54 7.85
C ASP A 81 -10.05 -12.64 7.33
N ASP A 82 -9.12 -13.15 8.16
CA ASP A 82 -8.04 -14.08 7.79
C ASP A 82 -7.13 -13.52 6.70
N PHE A 83 -6.85 -12.20 6.75
CA PHE A 83 -5.97 -11.51 5.83
C PHE A 83 -4.52 -11.48 6.35
N LYS A 84 -3.58 -11.53 5.41
CA LYS A 84 -2.15 -11.38 5.68
C LYS A 84 -1.54 -10.49 4.61
N PHE A 85 -0.47 -9.80 4.95
CA PHE A 85 0.31 -9.10 3.94
C PHE A 85 0.89 -10.08 2.92
N HIS A 86 0.86 -9.69 1.66
CA HIS A 86 1.50 -10.45 0.59
C HIS A 86 3.03 -10.50 0.80
N HIS A 87 3.59 -9.40 1.26
CA HIS A 87 5.02 -9.31 1.56
C HIS A 87 5.34 -9.92 2.92
N SER A 88 6.12 -11.02 2.94
CA SER A 88 6.41 -11.79 4.17
C SER A 88 7.08 -10.94 5.27
N ILE A 89 7.91 -9.96 4.91
CA ILE A 89 8.57 -9.09 5.87
C ILE A 89 7.58 -8.17 6.62
N TYR A 90 6.46 -7.81 6.00
CA TYR A 90 5.42 -7.02 6.65
C TYR A 90 4.66 -7.84 7.69
N ASN A 91 4.46 -9.14 7.42
CA ASN A 91 3.91 -10.05 8.43
C ASN A 91 4.87 -10.22 9.62
N GLN A 92 6.19 -10.22 9.39
CA GLN A 92 7.19 -10.24 10.45
C GLN A 92 7.13 -8.96 11.29
N ILE A 93 7.12 -7.78 10.65
CA ILE A 93 7.00 -6.48 11.35
C ILE A 93 5.74 -6.44 12.21
N MET A 94 4.60 -6.89 11.67
CA MET A 94 3.34 -6.92 12.40
C MET A 94 3.42 -7.87 13.61
N ALA A 95 3.98 -9.07 13.43
CA ALA A 95 4.12 -10.04 14.52
C ALA A 95 5.00 -9.50 15.64
N GLU A 96 6.15 -8.91 15.32
CA GLU A 96 7.05 -8.30 16.30
C GLU A 96 6.42 -7.08 16.98
N ALA A 97 5.66 -6.24 16.25
CA ALA A 97 4.90 -5.16 16.86
C ALA A 97 3.93 -5.71 17.91
N MET A 98 3.20 -6.77 17.59
CA MET A 98 2.24 -7.39 18.52
C MET A 98 2.91 -8.06 19.73
N GLU A 99 4.12 -8.60 19.55
CA GLU A 99 4.88 -9.21 20.65
C GLU A 99 5.27 -8.18 21.72
N HIS A 100 5.61 -6.94 21.30
CA HIS A 100 6.16 -5.92 22.18
C HIS A 100 5.19 -4.80 22.54
N ILE A 101 4.01 -4.72 21.88
CA ILE A 101 3.10 -3.55 21.99
C ILE A 101 2.61 -3.27 23.42
N GLU A 102 2.57 -4.29 24.28
CA GLU A 102 2.15 -4.18 25.68
C GLU A 102 3.32 -3.88 26.64
N GLU A 103 4.55 -3.82 26.15
CA GLU A 103 5.71 -3.52 26.98
C GLU A 103 5.77 -2.03 27.34
N ASP A 104 6.01 -1.73 28.62
CA ASP A 104 6.14 -0.37 29.10
C ASP A 104 7.26 0.39 28.37
N GLY A 105 6.89 1.48 27.71
CA GLY A 105 7.84 2.34 27.00
C GLY A 105 8.24 1.83 25.61
N PHE A 106 7.64 0.76 25.11
CA PHE A 106 7.87 0.31 23.74
C PHE A 106 7.45 1.38 22.74
N ARG A 107 8.29 1.59 21.71
CA ARG A 107 8.07 2.53 20.63
C ARG A 107 8.37 1.84 19.30
N CYS A 108 7.33 1.62 18.50
CA CYS A 108 7.44 0.95 17.21
C CYS A 108 8.53 1.60 16.32
N GLU A 109 8.51 2.93 16.19
CA GLU A 109 9.46 3.65 15.33
C GLU A 109 10.91 3.41 15.77
N THR A 110 11.20 3.52 17.05
CA THR A 110 12.56 3.33 17.58
C THR A 110 13.02 1.89 17.44
N TYR A 111 12.13 0.94 17.72
CA TYR A 111 12.43 -0.48 17.63
C TYR A 111 12.77 -0.88 16.19
N PHE A 112 11.92 -0.55 15.23
CA PHE A 112 12.11 -0.94 13.83
C PHE A 112 13.23 -0.16 13.15
N ALA A 113 13.49 1.09 13.51
CA ALA A 113 14.63 1.85 12.98
C ALA A 113 15.98 1.24 13.41
N ALA A 114 16.06 0.67 14.60
CA ALA A 114 17.25 0.00 15.14
C ALA A 114 17.26 -1.53 14.90
N HIS A 115 16.34 -2.05 14.10
CA HIS A 115 16.16 -3.48 13.92
C HIS A 115 17.40 -4.16 13.31
N PRO A 116 17.83 -5.35 13.80
CA PRO A 116 19.01 -6.06 13.30
C PRO A 116 18.87 -6.54 11.84
N ASN A 117 17.66 -6.78 11.38
CA ASN A 117 17.41 -7.05 9.96
C ASN A 117 17.49 -5.74 9.15
N PRO A 118 18.47 -5.59 8.23
CA PRO A 118 18.67 -4.35 7.49
C PRO A 118 17.51 -4.01 6.52
N GLU A 119 16.69 -4.97 6.14
CA GLU A 119 15.51 -4.73 5.32
C GLU A 119 14.42 -4.04 6.15
N ILE A 120 14.19 -4.48 7.39
CA ILE A 120 13.21 -3.86 8.30
C ILE A 120 13.66 -2.43 8.65
N SER A 121 14.93 -2.25 9.05
CA SER A 121 15.43 -0.91 9.38
C SER A 121 15.41 0.04 8.17
N ARG A 122 15.61 -0.47 6.96
CA ARG A 122 15.47 0.31 5.73
C ARG A 122 14.02 0.75 5.49
N ILE A 123 13.04 -0.15 5.69
CA ILE A 123 11.62 0.18 5.56
C ILE A 123 11.25 1.25 6.59
N ALA A 124 11.70 1.11 7.83
CA ALA A 124 11.45 2.07 8.90
C ALA A 124 12.10 3.45 8.64
N GLY A 125 13.21 3.50 7.91
CA GLY A 125 13.90 4.74 7.56
C GLY A 125 13.30 5.52 6.37
N ILE A 126 12.29 4.97 5.68
CA ILE A 126 11.65 5.63 4.53
C ILE A 126 10.47 6.50 5.04
N PRO A 127 10.53 7.84 4.88
CA PRO A 127 9.44 8.72 5.28
C PRO A 127 8.11 8.36 4.60
N THR A 128 7.01 8.51 5.33
CA THR A 128 5.65 8.33 4.80
C THR A 128 5.24 9.55 3.97
N GLY A 129 5.02 9.37 2.66
CA GLY A 129 4.36 10.33 1.77
C GLY A 129 5.28 11.22 0.93
N GLU A 130 4.72 11.78 -0.15
CA GLU A 130 5.36 12.68 -1.13
C GLU A 130 5.78 14.05 -0.57
N GLN A 131 5.63 14.29 0.73
CA GLN A 131 6.12 15.51 1.32
C GLN A 131 7.59 15.31 1.65
N GLU A 132 8.46 16.04 0.96
CA GLU A 132 9.77 16.46 1.49
C GLU A 132 9.52 17.20 2.80
N ILE A 133 9.35 16.42 3.85
CA ILE A 133 9.06 16.95 5.17
C ILE A 133 10.40 17.46 5.72
N THR A 134 10.52 18.77 5.75
CA THR A 134 11.53 19.39 6.61
C THR A 134 11.43 18.77 8.00
N THR A 135 12.58 18.52 8.61
CA THR A 135 12.77 17.82 9.90
C THR A 135 11.82 18.30 11.02
N ALA A 136 11.21 19.46 10.89
CA ALA A 136 10.22 20.03 11.81
C ALA A 136 8.81 19.42 11.66
N SER A 137 8.48 18.84 10.50
CA SER A 137 7.17 18.20 10.26
C SER A 137 7.11 16.75 10.74
N LEU A 138 8.26 16.07 10.87
CA LEU A 138 8.37 14.72 11.43
C LEU A 138 7.99 14.64 12.91
N GLN A 139 8.02 15.78 13.63
CA GLN A 139 7.66 15.85 15.05
C GLN A 139 6.18 16.23 15.28
N MET A 140 5.42 16.49 14.24
CA MET A 140 4.00 16.74 14.38
C MET A 140 3.31 15.40 14.57
N LYS A 141 3.14 14.96 15.84
CA LYS A 141 2.29 13.82 16.17
C LYS A 141 1.00 13.98 15.42
N MET A 142 0.65 12.97 14.63
CA MET A 142 -0.63 12.95 13.94
C MET A 142 -1.71 13.04 15.02
N ASN A 143 -2.68 13.94 14.89
CA ASN A 143 -3.78 14.00 15.82
C ASN A 143 -4.48 12.63 15.79
N GLU A 144 -4.83 12.07 16.95
CA GLU A 144 -5.52 10.78 17.10
C GLU A 144 -6.67 10.60 16.08
N GLU A 145 -7.49 11.61 15.90
CA GLU A 145 -8.61 11.56 14.95
C GLU A 145 -8.13 11.40 13.49
N LYS A 146 -7.07 12.09 13.09
CA LYS A 146 -6.49 11.96 11.75
C LYS A 146 -5.83 10.61 11.55
N LEU A 147 -5.14 10.09 12.56
CA LEU A 147 -4.53 8.77 12.53
C LEU A 147 -5.60 7.71 12.35
N ARG A 148 -6.66 7.78 13.16
CA ARG A 148 -7.80 6.86 13.07
C ARG A 148 -8.45 6.89 11.69
N GLN A 149 -8.73 8.08 11.14
CA GLN A 149 -9.30 8.24 9.80
C GLN A 149 -8.39 7.68 8.71
N GLN A 150 -7.08 7.89 8.83
CA GLN A 150 -6.11 7.36 7.88
C GLN A 150 -6.07 5.83 7.94
N ILE A 151 -6.03 5.25 9.14
CA ILE A 151 -6.07 3.79 9.31
C ILE A 151 -7.32 3.21 8.67
N PHE A 152 -8.51 3.76 8.95
CA PHE A 152 -9.76 3.26 8.36
C PHE A 152 -9.77 3.34 6.84
N LYS A 153 -9.27 4.43 6.28
CA LYS A 153 -9.16 4.61 4.83
C LYS A 153 -8.22 3.58 4.21
N ASP A 154 -7.04 3.38 4.81
CA ASP A 154 -6.04 2.47 4.27
C ASP A 154 -6.44 1.00 4.46
N MET A 155 -7.09 0.65 5.58
CA MET A 155 -7.68 -0.67 5.79
C MET A 155 -8.79 -0.98 4.77
N LEU A 156 -9.66 -0.04 4.47
CA LEU A 156 -10.71 -0.21 3.46
C LEU A 156 -10.08 -0.39 2.06
N SER A 157 -9.05 0.37 1.75
CA SER A 157 -8.28 0.24 0.51
C SER A 157 -7.58 -1.12 0.44
N PHE A 158 -6.94 -1.55 1.52
CA PHE A 158 -6.29 -2.86 1.62
C PHE A 158 -7.28 -4.00 1.36
N ARG A 159 -8.42 -4.02 2.05
CA ARG A 159 -9.48 -5.02 1.83
C ARG A 159 -9.92 -5.07 0.37
N THR A 160 -10.12 -3.90 -0.24
CA THR A 160 -10.54 -3.81 -1.65
C THR A 160 -9.53 -4.47 -2.58
N HIS A 161 -8.25 -4.15 -2.42
CA HIS A 161 -7.21 -4.66 -3.30
C HIS A 161 -6.83 -6.10 -2.99
N TYR A 162 -6.82 -6.49 -1.71
CA TYR A 162 -6.60 -7.87 -1.29
C TYR A 162 -7.64 -8.82 -1.89
N ILE A 163 -8.93 -8.50 -1.72
CA ILE A 163 -10.03 -9.31 -2.26
C ILE A 163 -9.95 -9.37 -3.78
N ALA A 164 -9.66 -8.26 -4.46
CA ALA A 164 -9.53 -8.22 -5.92
C ALA A 164 -8.39 -9.11 -6.40
N GLN A 165 -7.23 -9.06 -5.75
CA GLN A 165 -6.08 -9.90 -6.07
C GLN A 165 -6.36 -11.38 -5.78
N ARG A 166 -6.93 -11.71 -4.62
CA ARG A 166 -7.24 -13.09 -4.23
C ARG A 166 -8.28 -13.73 -5.17
N ILE A 167 -9.27 -12.97 -5.63
CA ILE A 167 -10.21 -13.44 -6.65
C ILE A 167 -9.48 -13.87 -7.94
N ILE A 168 -8.47 -13.12 -8.37
CA ILE A 168 -7.68 -13.47 -9.56
C ILE A 168 -6.90 -14.76 -9.33
N GLU A 169 -6.26 -14.90 -8.17
CA GLU A 169 -5.49 -16.09 -7.81
C GLU A 169 -6.37 -17.33 -7.76
N VAL A 170 -7.49 -17.27 -7.04
CA VAL A 170 -8.45 -18.38 -6.95
C VAL A 170 -8.98 -18.79 -8.32
N GLN A 171 -9.24 -17.81 -9.22
CA GLN A 171 -9.64 -18.11 -10.60
C GLN A 171 -8.53 -18.81 -11.40
N GLN A 172 -7.26 -18.48 -11.17
CA GLN A 172 -6.15 -19.15 -11.82
C GLN A 172 -5.95 -20.57 -11.27
N GLU A 173 -6.01 -20.74 -9.95
CA GLU A 173 -5.93 -22.03 -9.28
C GLU A 173 -7.09 -22.96 -9.74
N PHE A 174 -8.31 -22.43 -9.85
CA PHE A 174 -9.47 -23.19 -10.33
C PHE A 174 -9.33 -23.65 -11.78
N LYS A 175 -8.69 -22.86 -12.65
CA LYS A 175 -8.40 -23.30 -14.04
C LYS A 175 -7.46 -24.51 -14.08
N GLN A 176 -6.54 -24.59 -13.12
CA GLN A 176 -5.59 -25.70 -13.00
C GLN A 176 -6.23 -26.94 -12.33
N ASN A 177 -7.21 -26.71 -11.45
CA ASN A 177 -7.89 -27.75 -10.69
C ASN A 177 -9.42 -27.54 -10.64
N PRO A 178 -10.14 -27.78 -11.76
CA PRO A 178 -11.56 -27.43 -11.91
C PRO A 178 -12.52 -28.18 -10.99
N GLY A 179 -12.05 -29.24 -10.33
CA GLY A 179 -12.86 -30.06 -9.40
C GLY A 179 -12.74 -29.67 -7.94
N ASN A 180 -11.92 -28.66 -7.61
CA ASN A 180 -11.69 -28.27 -6.22
C ASN A 180 -12.88 -27.47 -5.67
N ARG A 181 -13.64 -28.10 -4.76
CA ARG A 181 -14.82 -27.50 -4.13
C ARG A 181 -14.45 -26.37 -3.17
N GLU A 182 -13.31 -26.47 -2.49
CA GLU A 182 -12.85 -25.46 -1.53
C GLU A 182 -12.57 -24.13 -2.24
N LEU A 183 -11.92 -24.17 -3.42
CA LEU A 183 -11.67 -22.97 -4.23
C LEU A 183 -12.98 -22.32 -4.69
N LEU A 184 -14.02 -23.12 -4.99
CA LEU A 184 -15.31 -22.58 -5.36
C LEU A 184 -16.00 -21.89 -4.18
N GLU A 185 -15.94 -22.49 -3.00
CA GLU A 185 -16.50 -21.94 -1.77
C GLU A 185 -15.77 -20.63 -1.39
N GLU A 186 -14.43 -20.61 -1.48
CA GLU A 186 -13.62 -19.41 -1.29
C GLU A 186 -13.98 -18.32 -2.29
N PHE A 187 -14.09 -18.63 -3.57
CA PHE A 187 -14.49 -17.68 -4.59
C PHE A 187 -15.84 -17.02 -4.29
N VAL A 188 -16.83 -17.81 -3.87
CA VAL A 188 -18.15 -17.28 -3.49
C VAL A 188 -18.07 -16.39 -2.27
N LYS A 189 -17.27 -16.76 -1.25
CA LYS A 189 -17.01 -15.92 -0.05
C LYS A 189 -16.39 -14.58 -0.45
N LEU A 190 -15.32 -14.61 -1.24
CA LEU A 190 -14.63 -13.40 -1.71
C LEU A 190 -15.55 -12.47 -2.52
N LYS A 191 -16.41 -13.02 -3.38
CA LYS A 191 -17.39 -12.22 -4.14
C LYS A 191 -18.40 -11.52 -3.23
N LYS A 192 -18.88 -12.18 -2.19
CA LYS A 192 -19.75 -11.56 -1.18
C LYS A 192 -19.04 -10.45 -0.42
N MET A 193 -17.82 -10.70 0.03
CA MET A 193 -16.99 -9.69 0.71
C MET A 193 -16.75 -8.48 -0.19
N ASN A 194 -16.42 -8.70 -1.46
CA ASN A 194 -16.21 -7.61 -2.42
C ASN A 194 -17.45 -6.71 -2.59
N MET A 195 -18.65 -7.29 -2.59
CA MET A 195 -19.89 -6.52 -2.65
C MET A 195 -20.10 -5.67 -1.38
N LEU A 196 -19.79 -6.22 -0.19
CA LEU A 196 -19.91 -5.50 1.08
C LEU A 196 -18.92 -4.33 1.13
N VAL A 197 -17.65 -4.56 0.80
CA VAL A 197 -16.61 -3.52 0.78
C VAL A 197 -16.95 -2.41 -0.22
N ALA A 198 -17.46 -2.74 -1.41
CA ALA A 198 -17.90 -1.76 -2.39
C ALA A 198 -19.05 -0.87 -1.86
N SER A 199 -19.97 -1.44 -1.08
CA SER A 199 -21.05 -0.66 -0.46
C SER A 199 -20.55 0.30 0.64
N GLN A 200 -19.54 -0.12 1.41
CA GLN A 200 -18.91 0.72 2.44
C GLN A 200 -18.12 1.88 1.81
N SER A 201 -17.38 1.62 0.74
CA SER A 201 -16.62 2.66 0.03
C SER A 201 -17.50 3.78 -0.48
N ASN A 202 -18.70 3.47 -0.99
CA ASN A 202 -19.64 4.48 -1.46
C ASN A 202 -20.20 5.36 -0.32
N ASN A 203 -20.23 4.86 0.93
CA ASN A 203 -20.74 5.61 2.08
C ASN A 203 -19.68 6.51 2.75
N VAL A 204 -18.40 6.20 2.56
CA VAL A 204 -17.28 6.96 3.16
C VAL A 204 -16.91 8.18 2.30
N PHE A 205 -17.22 8.17 1.00
CA PHE A 205 -16.86 9.22 0.05
C PHE A 205 -18.03 10.15 -0.34
N ASN A 206 -19.20 10.01 0.28
CA ASN A 206 -20.35 10.93 0.20
C ASN A 206 -20.55 11.69 1.49
#